data_4a02c1692424ad2982be9f04570bbf9d
#
_entry.id   4a02c1692424ad2982be9f04570bbf9d
#
_cell.length_a   1.000
_cell.length_b   1.000
_cell.length_c   1.000
_cell.angle_alpha   90.00
_cell.angle_beta   90.00
_cell.angle_gamma   90.00
#
_symmetry.space_group_name_H-M   'P 1'
#
loop_
_entity.id
_entity.type
_entity.pdbx_description
1 polymer ?
#
loop_
_entity_poly.entity_id
_entity_poly.type
_entity_poly.pdbx_seq_one_letter_code
_entity_poly.pdbx_strand_id
1 'polypeptide(L)'
;MTEPIITFKNFSFKYDSQAFPTLQDINLTINRGEKILIAGPSGSGKSTIGRCINGLIPNIDTGTITGECLINGKNIKETDLFDLSFTTSTILQDTDSQFIGLTVGEDIAFALENDCRPQNKIRQTVHRWADELEISHLLKQAPQSLSGGQKQTVALAGVLIDESPILLFDEPLANLDPASGMKTMALIDQIQKELNNATVIIIEHRLEEVLSQPIDRVILVNDGKIIADKSPNDLLHQNKLEDIGVRSPLYLTALVKAAVDLDTIPDLTSIEALPDDAKIGQKLQEWTDDASLISTKEEKHSLLELKGMGHRYNHLQVNPLRDVTTTINKGDFVSIVGQNGAGKTTLCRIICGFIPNEGKILFDDNDLSQYSIKQISEKIGYVMQDPNQMISQKMIFDEVALGLRLRGYSKEEIKDKVFETLKICGLYPYRHWPISALSFGQKKRVTIAAILVLEPDVIILDEPTAGQDWKTYTEIMSFLKKLNDQGKTIMIITHDMYLMMEYTNRSLVFADGKLIADTEPIRLLTENSLIKKASLKRTSLYDLARKYNLKDPNYFVRAYVDSERTSKNA
;
A
#
# COMPACT_ATOMS: atom_id res chain seq x y z
N MET A 1 10.10 36.96 -0.39
CA MET A 1 10.86 35.95 -1.15
C MET A 1 10.92 34.73 -0.24
N THR A 2 10.41 33.60 -0.68
CA THR A 2 10.48 32.33 0.03
C THR A 2 11.94 31.88 0.13
N GLU A 3 12.41 31.54 1.32
CA GLU A 3 13.79 31.13 1.60
C GLU A 3 13.98 29.65 1.25
N PRO A 4 14.94 29.29 0.35
CA PRO A 4 15.25 27.90 0.05
C PRO A 4 15.76 27.15 1.29
N ILE A 5 15.15 26.00 1.61
CA ILE A 5 15.61 25.13 2.69
C ILE A 5 16.30 23.88 2.17
N ILE A 6 15.93 23.40 0.97
CA ILE A 6 16.57 22.29 0.28
C ILE A 6 16.89 22.73 -1.14
N THR A 7 18.11 22.43 -1.59
CA THR A 7 18.53 22.76 -2.96
C THR A 7 19.41 21.66 -3.54
N PHE A 8 19.00 21.09 -4.66
CA PHE A 8 19.82 20.22 -5.51
C PHE A 8 20.21 20.98 -6.77
N LYS A 9 21.51 20.97 -7.12
CA LYS A 9 22.06 21.61 -8.33
C LYS A 9 22.89 20.61 -9.13
N ASN A 10 22.41 20.24 -10.32
CA ASN A 10 23.04 19.26 -11.21
C ASN A 10 23.46 18.00 -10.44
N PHE A 11 22.62 17.59 -9.48
CA PHE A 11 22.96 16.54 -8.54
C PHE A 11 22.72 15.17 -9.14
N SER A 12 23.75 14.31 -9.08
CA SER A 12 23.63 12.90 -9.46
C SER A 12 24.23 12.01 -8.38
N PHE A 13 23.62 10.86 -8.19
CA PHE A 13 24.08 9.86 -7.22
C PHE A 13 24.06 8.47 -7.80
N LYS A 14 25.13 7.69 -7.58
CA LYS A 14 25.26 6.30 -7.95
C LYS A 14 25.74 5.49 -6.76
N TYR A 15 24.94 4.52 -6.29
CA TYR A 15 25.38 3.56 -5.28
C TYR A 15 26.58 2.74 -5.75
N ASP A 16 27.52 2.42 -4.87
CA ASP A 16 28.70 1.61 -5.21
C ASP A 16 28.32 0.21 -5.72
N SER A 17 27.18 -0.31 -5.26
CA SER A 17 26.64 -1.61 -5.69
C SER A 17 25.96 -1.60 -7.06
N GLN A 18 25.78 -0.43 -7.69
CA GLN A 18 25.02 -0.28 -8.93
C GLN A 18 25.91 0.11 -10.10
N ALA A 19 25.55 -0.35 -11.32
CA ALA A 19 26.27 -0.01 -12.54
C ALA A 19 25.93 1.41 -13.05
N PHE A 20 24.68 1.86 -12.84
CA PHE A 20 24.15 3.12 -13.34
C PHE A 20 23.75 4.06 -12.21
N PRO A 21 23.75 5.40 -12.42
CA PRO A 21 23.26 6.35 -11.45
C PRO A 21 21.79 6.12 -11.12
N THR A 22 21.44 6.19 -9.82
CA THR A 22 20.06 6.17 -9.33
C THR A 22 19.39 7.54 -9.46
N LEU A 23 20.16 8.60 -9.27
CA LEU A 23 19.72 9.99 -9.51
C LEU A 23 20.60 10.62 -10.58
N GLN A 24 19.99 11.34 -11.53
CA GLN A 24 20.65 11.91 -12.68
C GLN A 24 20.22 13.36 -12.89
N ASP A 25 21.16 14.29 -12.77
CA ASP A 25 20.99 15.72 -13.02
C ASP A 25 19.76 16.33 -12.32
N ILE A 26 19.59 16.01 -11.03
CA ILE A 26 18.52 16.56 -10.23
C ILE A 26 18.75 18.05 -9.99
N ASN A 27 17.78 18.85 -10.41
CA ASN A 27 17.70 20.27 -10.15
C ASN A 27 16.37 20.55 -9.44
N LEU A 28 16.42 20.85 -8.13
CA LEU A 28 15.25 20.99 -7.28
C LEU A 28 15.51 22.04 -6.21
N THR A 29 14.55 22.92 -6.00
CA THR A 29 14.54 23.86 -4.87
C THR A 29 13.22 23.71 -4.11
N ILE A 30 13.32 23.47 -2.81
CA ILE A 30 12.18 23.42 -1.89
C ILE A 30 12.34 24.59 -0.92
N ASN A 31 11.27 25.38 -0.77
CA ASN A 31 11.29 26.55 0.10
C ASN A 31 10.77 26.18 1.49
N ARG A 32 11.15 26.99 2.47
CA ARG A 32 10.68 26.85 3.85
C ARG A 32 9.15 26.96 3.92
N GLY A 33 8.52 26.01 4.62
CA GLY A 33 7.07 25.96 4.84
C GLY A 33 6.28 25.32 3.69
N GLU A 34 6.91 24.92 2.57
CA GLU A 34 6.21 24.18 1.50
C GLU A 34 5.83 22.78 1.96
N LYS A 35 4.66 22.31 1.51
CA LYS A 35 4.22 20.91 1.61
C LYS A 35 4.29 20.26 0.22
N ILE A 36 5.20 19.31 0.06
CA ILE A 36 5.54 18.73 -1.24
C ILE A 36 5.25 17.25 -1.26
N LEU A 37 4.64 16.78 -2.34
CA LEU A 37 4.54 15.37 -2.67
C LEU A 37 5.61 15.01 -3.70
N ILE A 38 6.42 13.97 -3.41
CA ILE A 38 7.31 13.32 -4.36
C ILE A 38 6.67 12.00 -4.78
N ALA A 39 6.26 11.90 -6.05
CA ALA A 39 5.60 10.72 -6.60
C ALA A 39 6.36 10.16 -7.81
N GLY A 40 6.06 8.91 -8.19
CA GLY A 40 6.69 8.22 -9.32
C GLY A 40 6.72 6.71 -9.13
N PRO A 41 7.10 5.92 -10.13
CA PRO A 41 7.16 4.47 -10.04
C PRO A 41 8.22 3.97 -9.04
N SER A 42 8.11 2.71 -8.63
CA SER A 42 9.10 2.06 -7.76
C SER A 42 10.47 2.02 -8.45
N GLY A 43 11.53 2.29 -7.67
CA GLY A 43 12.89 2.35 -8.22
C GLY A 43 13.21 3.62 -8.99
N SER A 44 12.31 4.60 -9.09
CA SER A 44 12.56 5.87 -9.81
C SER A 44 13.54 6.81 -9.09
N GLY A 45 13.93 6.53 -7.84
CA GLY A 45 14.86 7.34 -7.06
C GLY A 45 14.24 8.21 -5.97
N LYS A 46 12.92 8.13 -5.71
CA LYS A 46 12.22 8.94 -4.67
C LYS A 46 12.83 8.79 -3.28
N SER A 47 12.93 7.55 -2.78
CA SER A 47 13.52 7.30 -1.46
C SER A 47 15.02 7.64 -1.43
N THR A 48 15.72 7.61 -2.57
CA THR A 48 17.10 8.08 -2.68
C THR A 48 17.18 9.60 -2.51
N ILE A 49 16.23 10.37 -3.05
CA ILE A 49 16.10 11.82 -2.77
C ILE A 49 15.85 12.02 -1.27
N GLY A 50 14.93 11.27 -0.66
CA GLY A 50 14.67 11.30 0.78
C GLY A 50 15.93 11.02 1.60
N ARG A 51 16.73 10.02 1.21
CA ARG A 51 18.00 9.66 1.86
C ARG A 51 19.09 10.72 1.73
N CYS A 52 19.07 11.53 0.67
CA CYS A 52 19.91 12.73 0.59
C CYS A 52 19.44 13.81 1.56
N ILE A 53 18.11 14.00 1.69
CA ILE A 53 17.53 15.05 2.54
C ILE A 53 17.76 14.75 4.03
N ASN A 54 17.66 13.47 4.45
CA ASN A 54 17.86 13.09 5.85
C ASN A 54 19.33 12.74 6.19
N GLY A 55 20.26 12.88 5.23
CA GLY A 55 21.68 12.68 5.44
C GLY A 55 22.16 11.23 5.48
N LEU A 56 21.31 10.23 5.24
CA LEU A 56 21.74 8.84 5.09
C LEU A 56 22.71 8.69 3.91
N ILE A 57 22.56 9.49 2.86
CA ILE A 57 23.53 9.70 1.80
C ILE A 57 24.26 11.02 2.07
N PRO A 58 25.59 11.02 2.17
CA PRO A 58 26.55 9.92 1.98
C PRO A 58 26.99 9.22 3.26
N ASN A 59 26.42 9.54 4.41
CA ASN A 59 26.96 9.13 5.72
C ASN A 59 26.84 7.61 5.98
N ILE A 60 25.80 6.97 5.50
CA ILE A 60 25.52 5.52 5.67
C ILE A 60 25.58 4.83 4.30
N ASP A 61 24.84 5.36 3.34
CA ASP A 61 24.80 4.82 1.98
C ASP A 61 25.94 5.39 1.15
N THR A 62 26.90 4.55 0.83
CA THR A 62 28.09 4.95 0.07
C THR A 62 27.84 4.96 -1.44
N GLY A 63 28.48 5.90 -2.13
CA GLY A 63 28.37 6.02 -3.57
C GLY A 63 29.07 7.25 -4.13
N THR A 64 28.97 7.41 -5.44
CA THR A 64 29.57 8.55 -6.13
C THR A 64 28.54 9.66 -6.27
N ILE A 65 28.87 10.85 -5.75
CA ILE A 65 28.07 12.08 -5.83
C ILE A 65 28.71 13.09 -6.78
N THR A 66 27.96 13.60 -7.75
CA THR A 66 28.30 14.78 -8.53
C THR A 66 27.27 15.89 -8.31
N GLY A 67 27.66 17.14 -8.55
CA GLY A 67 26.81 18.29 -8.24
C GLY A 67 26.76 18.62 -6.74
N GLU A 68 25.73 19.35 -6.34
CA GLU A 68 25.58 19.93 -5.00
C GLU A 68 24.17 19.62 -4.43
N CYS A 69 24.13 19.27 -3.15
CA CYS A 69 22.90 19.17 -2.36
C CYS A 69 23.08 19.94 -1.07
N LEU A 70 22.24 20.95 -0.86
CA LEU A 70 22.25 21.83 0.32
C LEU A 70 20.97 21.59 1.13
N ILE A 71 21.11 21.31 2.42
CA ILE A 71 20.02 21.20 3.40
C ILE A 71 20.19 22.29 4.43
N ASN A 72 19.23 23.19 4.52
CA ASN A 72 19.28 24.38 5.38
C ASN A 72 20.63 25.16 5.20
N GLY A 73 21.07 25.30 3.94
CA GLY A 73 22.31 25.98 3.57
C GLY A 73 23.61 25.18 3.78
N LYS A 74 23.57 23.99 4.37
CA LYS A 74 24.73 23.11 4.59
C LYS A 74 24.84 22.05 3.49
N ASN A 75 26.04 21.80 2.97
CA ASN A 75 26.27 20.76 1.97
C ASN A 75 26.31 19.37 2.62
N ILE A 76 25.54 18.42 2.10
CA ILE A 76 25.46 17.05 2.66
C ILE A 76 26.80 16.31 2.65
N LYS A 77 27.74 16.68 1.78
CA LYS A 77 29.11 16.10 1.73
C LYS A 77 30.00 16.53 2.91
N GLU A 78 29.66 17.65 3.54
CA GLU A 78 30.45 18.31 4.58
C GLU A 78 29.77 18.27 5.95
N THR A 79 28.52 17.73 5.99
CA THR A 79 27.69 17.72 7.20
C THR A 79 27.51 16.27 7.66
N ASP A 80 27.78 16.02 8.92
CA ASP A 80 27.55 14.68 9.48
C ASP A 80 26.05 14.42 9.75
N LEU A 81 25.74 13.15 10.03
CA LEU A 81 24.37 12.71 10.26
C LEU A 81 23.76 13.34 11.52
N PHE A 82 24.57 13.56 12.56
CA PHE A 82 24.13 14.16 13.81
C PHE A 82 23.70 15.61 13.61
N ASP A 83 24.47 16.41 12.87
CA ASP A 83 24.11 17.79 12.53
C ASP A 83 22.85 17.89 11.69
N LEU A 84 22.63 16.93 10.77
CA LEU A 84 21.43 16.90 9.93
C LEU A 84 20.17 16.43 10.69
N SER A 85 20.32 15.64 11.75
CA SER A 85 19.18 15.17 12.56
C SER A 85 18.43 16.34 13.23
N PHE A 86 19.11 17.45 13.56
CA PHE A 86 18.45 18.66 14.07
C PHE A 86 17.69 19.45 12.98
N THR A 87 17.86 19.10 11.73
CA THR A 87 17.24 19.82 10.61
C THR A 87 16.13 19.00 9.96
N THR A 88 16.29 17.67 9.92
CA THR A 88 15.35 16.78 9.23
C THR A 88 14.97 15.62 10.12
N SER A 89 13.69 15.52 10.44
CA SER A 89 13.11 14.35 11.11
C SER A 89 12.38 13.48 10.08
N THR A 90 12.53 12.15 10.18
CA THR A 90 12.04 11.20 9.15
C THR A 90 11.15 10.13 9.75
N ILE A 91 9.98 9.91 9.16
CA ILE A 91 9.21 8.67 9.34
C ILE A 91 9.57 7.73 8.20
N LEU A 92 10.04 6.52 8.57
CA LEU A 92 10.40 5.48 7.62
C LEU A 92 9.18 4.67 7.18
N GLN A 93 9.27 4.03 6.02
CA GLN A 93 8.25 3.13 5.46
C GLN A 93 7.88 1.98 6.42
N ASP A 94 8.87 1.39 7.08
CA ASP A 94 8.68 0.37 8.11
C ASP A 94 8.76 0.99 9.49
N THR A 95 7.61 1.37 10.05
CA THR A 95 7.50 1.96 11.38
C THR A 95 7.90 0.98 12.50
N ASP A 96 7.74 -0.34 12.29
CA ASP A 96 8.12 -1.33 13.30
C ASP A 96 9.64 -1.37 13.52
N SER A 97 10.42 -1.08 12.51
CA SER A 97 11.89 -1.00 12.60
C SER A 97 12.41 0.27 13.29
N GLN A 98 11.55 1.28 13.49
CA GLN A 98 11.92 2.52 14.18
C GLN A 98 11.85 2.41 15.71
N PHE A 99 11.07 1.47 16.27
CA PHE A 99 10.88 1.36 17.72
C PHE A 99 12.12 0.81 18.43
N ILE A 100 12.65 1.58 19.35
CA ILE A 100 13.82 1.27 20.17
C ILE A 100 13.45 1.17 21.65
N GLY A 101 12.48 1.98 22.11
CA GLY A 101 12.01 2.04 23.49
C GLY A 101 11.28 0.77 23.93
N LEU A 102 11.41 0.40 25.21
CA LEU A 102 10.63 -0.68 25.81
C LEU A 102 9.17 -0.26 26.03
N THR A 103 8.94 1.02 26.21
CA THR A 103 7.61 1.64 26.31
C THR A 103 7.45 2.76 25.29
N VAL A 104 6.20 3.07 24.96
CA VAL A 104 5.87 4.19 24.07
C VAL A 104 6.47 5.51 24.57
N GLY A 105 6.42 5.75 25.89
CA GLY A 105 6.98 6.97 26.47
C GLY A 105 8.50 7.07 26.33
N GLU A 106 9.21 5.96 26.47
CA GLU A 106 10.67 5.89 26.25
C GLU A 106 11.02 6.04 24.77
N ASP A 107 10.22 5.45 23.89
CA ASP A 107 10.43 5.57 22.45
C ASP A 107 10.28 7.00 21.95
N ILE A 108 9.21 7.69 22.37
CA ILE A 108 9.00 9.11 22.06
C ILE A 108 10.11 9.98 22.65
N ALA A 109 10.59 9.67 23.86
CA ALA A 109 11.64 10.44 24.54
C ALA A 109 13.03 10.30 23.89
N PHE A 110 13.26 9.25 23.11
CA PHE A 110 14.57 8.79 22.67
C PHE A 110 15.42 9.88 22.00
N ALA A 111 14.83 10.68 21.11
CA ALA A 111 15.55 11.75 20.43
C ALA A 111 16.03 12.83 21.38
N LEU A 112 15.19 13.30 22.31
CA LEU A 112 15.56 14.30 23.30
C LEU A 112 16.56 13.77 24.36
N GLU A 113 16.56 12.46 24.63
CA GLU A 113 17.57 11.82 25.48
C GLU A 113 18.95 11.82 24.78
N ASN A 114 19.01 11.53 23.49
CA ASN A 114 20.22 11.62 22.68
C ASN A 114 20.76 13.06 22.62
N ASP A 115 19.89 14.05 22.62
CA ASP A 115 20.22 15.47 22.68
C ASP A 115 20.67 15.93 24.08
N CYS A 116 20.72 15.03 25.05
CA CYS A 116 21.07 15.33 26.45
C CYS A 116 20.19 16.42 27.06
N ARG A 117 18.89 16.50 26.69
CA ARG A 117 17.95 17.48 27.24
C ARG A 117 17.65 17.19 28.72
N PRO A 118 17.38 18.20 29.56
CA PRO A 118 17.00 17.99 30.95
C PRO A 118 15.74 17.12 31.09
N GLN A 119 15.75 16.15 32.01
CA GLN A 119 14.70 15.14 32.16
C GLN A 119 13.29 15.72 32.40
N ASN A 120 13.21 16.87 33.13
CA ASN A 120 11.93 17.56 33.32
C ASN A 120 11.35 18.10 32.00
N LYS A 121 12.20 18.60 31.10
CA LYS A 121 11.78 19.06 29.77
C LYS A 121 11.37 17.88 28.89
N ILE A 122 12.14 16.79 28.92
CA ILE A 122 11.79 15.56 28.17
C ILE A 122 10.38 15.12 28.56
N ARG A 123 10.12 14.93 29.86
CA ARG A 123 8.80 14.50 30.34
C ARG A 123 7.68 15.47 29.92
N GLN A 124 7.91 16.76 30.04
CA GLN A 124 6.92 17.77 29.65
C GLN A 124 6.60 17.71 28.17
N THR A 125 7.62 17.58 27.30
CA THR A 125 7.46 17.52 25.85
C THR A 125 6.79 16.22 25.41
N VAL A 126 7.20 15.07 26.00
CA VAL A 126 6.55 13.77 25.75
C VAL A 126 5.07 13.81 26.09
N HIS A 127 4.70 14.35 27.26
CA HIS A 127 3.29 14.44 27.64
C HIS A 127 2.52 15.39 26.72
N ARG A 128 3.08 16.53 26.35
CA ARG A 128 2.45 17.46 25.40
C ARG A 128 2.10 16.78 24.08
N TRP A 129 3.08 16.14 23.42
CA TRP A 129 2.83 15.46 22.16
C TRP A 129 1.92 14.23 22.30
N ALA A 130 2.02 13.51 23.42
CA ALA A 130 1.12 12.39 23.69
C ALA A 130 -0.34 12.83 23.89
N ASP A 131 -0.58 13.96 24.54
CA ASP A 131 -1.91 14.54 24.72
C ASP A 131 -2.45 15.07 23.38
N GLU A 132 -1.64 15.77 22.61
CA GLU A 132 -1.99 16.36 21.31
C GLU A 132 -2.35 15.29 20.26
N LEU A 133 -1.66 14.15 20.31
CA LEU A 133 -1.90 13.00 19.44
C LEU A 133 -2.88 11.97 20.05
N GLU A 134 -3.50 12.27 21.18
CA GLU A 134 -4.46 11.41 21.89
C GLU A 134 -3.92 10.02 22.28
N ILE A 135 -2.59 9.91 22.49
CA ILE A 135 -1.91 8.63 22.83
C ILE A 135 -1.41 8.55 24.28
N SER A 136 -1.78 9.49 25.16
CA SER A 136 -1.33 9.51 26.57
C SER A 136 -1.64 8.22 27.32
N HIS A 137 -2.74 7.54 26.96
CA HIS A 137 -3.13 6.24 27.52
C HIS A 137 -2.21 5.07 27.07
N LEU A 138 -1.37 5.27 26.06
CA LEU A 138 -0.43 4.26 25.51
C LEU A 138 0.97 4.37 26.09
N LEU A 139 1.35 5.49 26.75
CA LEU A 139 2.73 5.78 27.15
C LEU A 139 3.44 4.67 27.93
N LYS A 140 2.70 3.85 28.68
CA LYS A 140 3.24 2.73 29.47
C LYS A 140 3.19 1.38 28.74
N GLN A 141 2.66 1.31 27.55
CA GLN A 141 2.55 0.07 26.78
C GLN A 141 3.83 -0.16 25.99
N ALA A 142 4.10 -1.44 25.68
CA ALA A 142 5.18 -1.81 24.77
C ALA A 142 4.75 -1.51 23.32
N PRO A 143 5.60 -0.89 22.48
CA PRO A 143 5.27 -0.58 21.08
C PRO A 143 4.77 -1.80 20.28
N GLN A 144 5.31 -3.00 20.56
CA GLN A 144 4.93 -4.23 19.89
C GLN A 144 3.48 -4.67 20.16
N SER A 145 2.86 -4.19 21.25
CA SER A 145 1.47 -4.51 21.60
C SER A 145 0.44 -3.62 20.92
N LEU A 146 0.88 -2.58 20.22
CA LEU A 146 0.03 -1.58 19.57
C LEU A 146 -0.54 -2.08 18.25
N SER A 147 -1.72 -1.55 17.88
CA SER A 147 -2.24 -1.71 16.53
C SER A 147 -1.41 -0.90 15.51
N GLY A 148 -1.49 -1.25 14.21
CA GLY A 148 -0.74 -0.55 13.17
C GLY A 148 -0.97 0.97 13.14
N GLY A 149 -2.23 1.43 13.31
CA GLY A 149 -2.53 2.86 13.39
C GLY A 149 -1.94 3.53 14.65
N GLN A 150 -1.98 2.85 15.80
CA GLN A 150 -1.36 3.35 17.03
C GLN A 150 0.16 3.44 16.90
N LYS A 151 0.80 2.43 16.29
CA LYS A 151 2.23 2.43 15.97
C LYS A 151 2.61 3.64 15.12
N GLN A 152 1.83 3.91 14.08
CA GLN A 152 2.04 5.07 13.20
C GLN A 152 1.96 6.38 14.00
N THR A 153 0.96 6.53 14.87
CA THR A 153 0.82 7.76 15.70
C THR A 153 1.97 7.90 16.69
N VAL A 154 2.44 6.78 17.27
CA VAL A 154 3.60 6.80 18.18
C VAL A 154 4.90 7.15 17.44
N ALA A 155 5.13 6.55 16.26
CA ALA A 155 6.29 6.90 15.42
C ALA A 155 6.26 8.38 15.02
N LEU A 156 5.07 8.90 14.71
CA LEU A 156 4.87 10.32 14.43
C LEU A 156 5.24 11.18 15.64
N ALA A 157 4.80 10.81 16.86
CA ALA A 157 5.18 11.52 18.09
C ALA A 157 6.70 11.56 18.29
N GLY A 158 7.40 10.44 18.06
CA GLY A 158 8.85 10.36 18.15
C GLY A 158 9.61 11.22 17.14
N VAL A 159 9.01 11.46 15.97
CA VAL A 159 9.57 12.35 14.95
C VAL A 159 9.29 13.83 15.22
N LEU A 160 8.13 14.12 15.82
CA LEU A 160 7.70 15.51 16.09
C LEU A 160 8.37 16.13 17.32
N ILE A 161 8.89 15.29 18.21
CA ILE A 161 9.41 15.74 19.50
C ILE A 161 10.60 16.70 19.36
N ASP A 162 11.35 16.59 18.26
CA ASP A 162 12.50 17.44 17.95
C ASP A 162 12.12 18.78 17.32
N GLU A 163 10.86 18.97 16.90
CA GLU A 163 10.38 20.17 16.22
C GLU A 163 11.26 20.63 15.05
N SER A 164 11.76 19.64 14.29
CA SER A 164 12.66 19.88 13.16
C SER A 164 11.99 20.72 12.05
N PRO A 165 12.73 21.63 11.38
CA PRO A 165 12.17 22.47 10.32
C PRO A 165 11.79 21.71 9.04
N ILE A 166 12.29 20.48 8.85
CA ILE A 166 11.95 19.60 7.73
C ILE A 166 11.39 18.30 8.30
N LEU A 167 10.19 17.92 7.88
CA LEU A 167 9.55 16.65 8.17
C LEU A 167 9.47 15.82 6.89
N LEU A 168 10.14 14.68 6.88
CA LEU A 168 10.16 13.75 5.74
C LEU A 168 9.33 12.49 6.08
N PHE A 169 8.34 12.20 5.25
CA PHE A 169 7.47 11.04 5.36
C PHE A 169 7.71 10.13 4.16
N ASP A 170 8.34 8.97 4.38
CA ASP A 170 8.58 7.97 3.31
C ASP A 170 7.51 6.89 3.39
N GLU A 171 6.55 6.93 2.46
CA GLU A 171 5.37 6.08 2.35
C GLU A 171 4.53 6.00 3.65
N PRO A 172 4.09 7.13 4.22
CA PRO A 172 3.38 7.16 5.50
C PRO A 172 2.01 6.45 5.48
N LEU A 173 1.48 6.14 4.30
CA LEU A 173 0.22 5.43 4.12
C LEU A 173 0.40 3.91 3.92
N ALA A 174 1.65 3.42 3.82
CA ALA A 174 1.92 2.00 3.67
C ALA A 174 1.34 1.21 4.85
N ASN A 175 0.75 0.06 4.57
CA ASN A 175 0.17 -0.86 5.57
C ASN A 175 -0.99 -0.28 6.44
N LEU A 176 -1.51 0.92 6.12
CA LEU A 176 -2.67 1.49 6.79
C LEU A 176 -3.97 1.13 6.06
N ASP A 177 -5.02 0.86 6.84
CA ASP A 177 -6.37 0.84 6.28
C ASP A 177 -6.76 2.25 5.78
N PRO A 178 -7.71 2.35 4.82
CA PRO A 178 -8.02 3.63 4.19
C PRO A 178 -8.48 4.72 5.17
N ALA A 179 -9.22 4.35 6.21
CA ALA A 179 -9.69 5.31 7.21
C ALA A 179 -8.54 5.84 8.07
N SER A 180 -7.60 4.97 8.45
CA SER A 180 -6.37 5.35 9.16
C SER A 180 -5.47 6.22 8.30
N GLY A 181 -5.32 5.90 7.01
CA GLY A 181 -4.55 6.71 6.07
C GLY A 181 -5.07 8.14 5.95
N MET A 182 -6.39 8.32 5.83
CA MET A 182 -7.00 9.66 5.80
C MET A 182 -6.76 10.46 7.09
N LYS A 183 -6.83 9.80 8.25
CA LYS A 183 -6.51 10.43 9.55
C LYS A 183 -5.04 10.84 9.61
N THR A 184 -4.13 10.00 9.15
CA THR A 184 -2.69 10.31 9.10
C THR A 184 -2.42 11.56 8.24
N MET A 185 -3.04 11.67 7.06
CA MET A 185 -2.90 12.85 6.22
C MET A 185 -3.44 14.12 6.88
N ALA A 186 -4.61 14.04 7.53
CA ALA A 186 -5.18 15.17 8.29
C ALA A 186 -4.27 15.59 9.46
N LEU A 187 -3.67 14.61 10.15
CA LEU A 187 -2.74 14.85 11.25
C LEU A 187 -1.45 15.53 10.76
N ILE A 188 -0.87 15.09 9.65
CA ILE A 188 0.30 15.74 9.02
C ILE A 188 -0.01 17.21 8.68
N ASP A 189 -1.21 17.50 8.17
CA ASP A 189 -1.63 18.89 7.88
C ASP A 189 -1.79 19.74 9.14
N GLN A 190 -2.36 19.20 10.22
CA GLN A 190 -2.47 19.86 11.51
C GLN A 190 -1.08 20.18 12.07
N ILE A 191 -0.18 19.20 12.11
CA ILE A 191 1.18 19.32 12.63
C ILE A 191 1.96 20.39 11.89
N GLN A 192 1.88 20.46 10.57
CA GLN A 192 2.57 21.50 9.81
C GLN A 192 2.18 22.90 10.29
N LYS A 193 0.90 23.11 10.58
CA LYS A 193 0.38 24.40 11.09
C LYS A 193 0.89 24.71 12.50
N GLU A 194 0.93 23.71 13.38
CA GLU A 194 1.39 23.83 14.77
C GLU A 194 2.89 24.12 14.86
N LEU A 195 3.70 23.54 13.99
CA LEU A 195 5.15 23.78 13.90
C LEU A 195 5.53 25.01 13.07
N ASN A 196 4.71 26.09 13.12
CA ASN A 196 4.97 27.35 12.41
C ASN A 196 5.29 27.16 10.91
N ASN A 197 4.51 26.32 10.22
CA ASN A 197 4.68 25.96 8.83
C ASN A 197 6.05 25.29 8.57
N ALA A 198 6.36 24.21 9.28
CA ALA A 198 7.47 23.34 8.93
C ALA A 198 7.38 22.87 7.48
N THR A 199 8.53 22.65 6.83
CA THR A 199 8.57 22.11 5.49
C THR A 199 8.24 20.63 5.54
N VAL A 200 7.23 20.18 4.80
CA VAL A 200 6.75 18.81 4.78
C VAL A 200 7.03 18.18 3.42
N ILE A 201 7.71 17.04 3.43
CA ILE A 201 7.98 16.25 2.22
C ILE A 201 7.34 14.88 2.41
N ILE A 202 6.45 14.53 1.50
CA ILE A 202 5.74 13.25 1.49
C ILE A 202 6.20 12.48 0.24
N ILE A 203 6.76 11.30 0.41
CA ILE A 203 7.03 10.37 -0.68
C ILE A 203 5.89 9.35 -0.66
N GLU A 204 5.08 9.31 -1.70
CA GLU A 204 3.89 8.45 -1.74
C GLU A 204 3.47 8.07 -3.16
N HIS A 205 2.77 6.94 -3.27
CA HIS A 205 2.18 6.42 -4.51
C HIS A 205 0.66 6.69 -4.60
N ARG A 206 0.01 6.91 -3.47
CA ARG A 206 -1.45 7.08 -3.35
C ARG A 206 -1.84 8.54 -3.51
N LEU A 207 -1.78 9.04 -4.75
CA LEU A 207 -2.01 10.46 -5.06
C LEU A 207 -3.37 10.97 -4.55
N GLU A 208 -4.45 10.20 -4.75
CA GLU A 208 -5.81 10.61 -4.35
C GLU A 208 -5.96 10.76 -2.82
N GLU A 209 -5.28 9.93 -2.05
CA GLU A 209 -5.28 10.03 -0.59
C GLU A 209 -4.47 11.23 -0.11
N VAL A 210 -3.32 11.49 -0.71
CA VAL A 210 -2.47 12.63 -0.35
C VAL A 210 -3.15 13.95 -0.70
N LEU A 211 -3.77 14.05 -1.89
CA LEU A 211 -4.51 15.24 -2.33
C LEU A 211 -5.81 15.49 -1.56
N SER A 212 -6.19 14.61 -0.62
CA SER A 212 -7.26 14.90 0.34
C SER A 212 -6.92 16.06 1.28
N GLN A 213 -5.66 16.44 1.36
CA GLN A 213 -5.16 17.61 2.10
C GLN A 213 -4.43 18.56 1.14
N PRO A 214 -4.34 19.85 1.47
CA PRO A 214 -3.63 20.82 0.63
C PRO A 214 -2.17 20.43 0.44
N ILE A 215 -1.71 20.39 -0.81
CA ILE A 215 -0.33 20.16 -1.24
C ILE A 215 0.06 21.32 -2.15
N ASP A 216 1.21 21.93 -1.91
CA ASP A 216 1.67 23.09 -2.68
C ASP A 216 2.21 22.67 -4.05
N ARG A 217 3.02 21.60 -4.09
CA ARG A 217 3.69 21.11 -5.30
C ARG A 217 3.77 19.59 -5.34
N VAL A 218 3.71 19.04 -6.53
CA VAL A 218 3.96 17.63 -6.81
C VAL A 218 5.19 17.51 -7.71
N ILE A 219 6.18 16.75 -7.24
CA ILE A 219 7.41 16.45 -7.97
C ILE A 219 7.31 15.01 -8.47
N LEU A 220 7.29 14.84 -9.79
CA LEU A 220 7.29 13.51 -10.40
C LEU A 220 8.71 13.09 -10.74
N VAL A 221 9.10 11.91 -10.24
CA VAL A 221 10.42 11.32 -10.48
C VAL A 221 10.25 10.04 -11.30
N ASN A 222 10.99 9.94 -12.40
CA ASN A 222 11.06 8.73 -13.21
C ASN A 222 12.49 8.50 -13.71
N ASP A 223 12.97 7.25 -13.67
CA ASP A 223 14.30 6.84 -14.08
C ASP A 223 15.43 7.75 -13.55
N GLY A 224 15.33 8.14 -12.28
CA GLY A 224 16.30 8.97 -11.59
C GLY A 224 16.28 10.45 -11.98
N LYS A 225 15.26 10.94 -12.69
CA LYS A 225 15.12 12.33 -13.13
C LYS A 225 13.81 12.93 -12.65
N ILE A 226 13.80 14.25 -12.42
CA ILE A 226 12.56 15.00 -12.24
C ILE A 226 11.95 15.25 -13.60
N ILE A 227 10.75 14.73 -13.83
CA ILE A 227 10.02 14.88 -15.09
C ILE A 227 8.91 15.93 -15.02
N ALA A 228 8.45 16.26 -13.81
CA ALA A 228 7.54 17.37 -13.56
C ALA A 228 7.75 17.93 -12.15
N ASP A 229 7.54 19.24 -12.02
CA ASP A 229 7.50 19.99 -10.77
C ASP A 229 6.41 21.05 -10.93
N LYS A 230 5.20 20.76 -10.41
CA LYS A 230 4.00 21.55 -10.71
C LYS A 230 3.05 21.61 -9.52
N SER A 231 2.10 22.54 -9.55
CA SER A 231 0.95 22.49 -8.66
C SER A 231 0.14 21.20 -8.90
N PRO A 232 -0.57 20.66 -7.91
CA PRO A 232 -1.43 19.50 -8.10
C PRO A 232 -2.43 19.69 -9.24
N ASN A 233 -3.03 20.88 -9.33
CA ASN A 233 -4.01 21.20 -10.36
C ASN A 233 -3.42 21.15 -11.77
N ASP A 234 -2.27 21.82 -12.00
CA ASP A 234 -1.60 21.82 -13.30
C ASP A 234 -1.15 20.42 -13.72
N LEU A 235 -0.82 19.58 -12.74
CA LEU A 235 -0.43 18.19 -12.99
C LEU A 235 -1.63 17.36 -13.45
N LEU A 236 -2.78 17.49 -12.77
CA LEU A 236 -4.00 16.72 -13.08
C LEU A 236 -4.58 17.09 -14.44
N HIS A 237 -4.50 18.36 -14.86
CA HIS A 237 -4.90 18.79 -16.21
C HIS A 237 -4.10 18.13 -17.34
N GLN A 238 -2.84 17.74 -17.09
CA GLN A 238 -2.04 17.06 -18.11
C GLN A 238 -2.51 15.64 -18.42
N ASN A 239 -3.23 15.01 -17.50
CA ASN A 239 -3.78 13.65 -17.63
C ASN A 239 -2.78 12.60 -18.16
N LYS A 240 -1.52 12.65 -17.69
CA LYS A 240 -0.41 11.78 -18.13
C LYS A 240 0.20 10.94 -17.01
N LEU A 241 -0.46 10.88 -15.86
CA LEU A 241 0.06 10.18 -14.69
C LEU A 241 0.24 8.68 -14.93
N GLU A 242 -0.71 8.06 -15.61
CA GLU A 242 -0.68 6.61 -15.86
C GLU A 242 0.41 6.22 -16.85
N ASP A 243 0.76 7.08 -17.80
CA ASP A 243 1.86 6.86 -18.76
C ASP A 243 3.22 6.70 -18.05
N ILE A 244 3.36 7.31 -16.87
CA ILE A 244 4.58 7.27 -16.06
C ILE A 244 4.46 6.33 -14.86
N GLY A 245 3.40 5.51 -14.79
CA GLY A 245 3.21 4.52 -13.73
C GLY A 245 2.71 5.09 -12.41
N VAL A 246 2.10 6.28 -12.42
CA VAL A 246 1.41 6.89 -11.28
C VAL A 246 -0.09 6.82 -11.52
N ARG A 247 -0.84 6.35 -10.55
CA ARG A 247 -2.29 6.21 -10.67
C ARG A 247 -2.98 7.57 -10.61
N SER A 248 -3.87 7.82 -11.56
CA SER A 248 -4.76 8.97 -11.53
C SER A 248 -5.90 8.79 -10.50
N PRO A 249 -6.40 9.88 -9.89
CA PRO A 249 -7.62 9.82 -9.08
C PRO A 249 -8.80 9.25 -9.87
N LEU A 250 -9.63 8.39 -9.24
CA LEU A 250 -10.74 7.73 -9.93
C LEU A 250 -11.77 8.70 -10.49
N TYR A 251 -12.09 9.77 -9.76
CA TYR A 251 -13.02 10.77 -10.27
C TYR A 251 -12.50 11.45 -11.55
N LEU A 252 -11.18 11.66 -11.66
CA LEU A 252 -10.56 12.24 -12.85
C LEU A 252 -10.66 11.29 -14.04
N THR A 253 -10.32 10.02 -13.87
CA THR A 253 -10.45 9.03 -14.95
C THR A 253 -11.90 8.83 -15.38
N ALA A 254 -12.87 8.96 -14.46
CA ALA A 254 -14.28 8.93 -14.80
C ALA A 254 -14.72 10.14 -15.65
N LEU A 255 -14.24 11.35 -15.32
CA LEU A 255 -14.46 12.55 -16.14
C LEU A 255 -13.90 12.38 -17.56
N VAL A 256 -12.69 11.84 -17.68
CA VAL A 256 -12.05 11.58 -18.97
C VAL A 256 -12.87 10.56 -19.80
N LYS A 257 -13.31 9.45 -19.18
CA LYS A 257 -14.15 8.44 -19.85
C LYS A 257 -15.47 8.99 -20.35
N ALA A 258 -16.06 9.92 -19.60
CA ALA A 258 -17.27 10.62 -20.00
C ALA A 258 -17.03 11.78 -21.00
N ALA A 259 -15.81 11.87 -21.57
CA ALA A 259 -15.41 12.93 -22.50
C ALA A 259 -15.69 14.35 -21.99
N VAL A 260 -15.51 14.56 -20.68
CA VAL A 260 -15.54 15.89 -20.08
C VAL A 260 -14.25 16.62 -20.47
N ASP A 261 -14.40 17.86 -20.93
CA ASP A 261 -13.24 18.72 -21.25
C ASP A 261 -12.63 19.25 -19.94
N LEU A 262 -11.50 18.71 -19.56
CA LEU A 262 -10.79 19.07 -18.32
C LEU A 262 -10.32 20.52 -18.32
N ASP A 263 -9.99 21.08 -19.49
CA ASP A 263 -9.50 22.46 -19.59
C ASP A 263 -10.57 23.49 -19.20
N THR A 264 -11.83 23.09 -19.17
CA THR A 264 -12.95 23.94 -18.71
C THR A 264 -13.15 23.94 -17.20
N ILE A 265 -12.44 23.07 -16.47
CA ILE A 265 -12.58 22.91 -15.02
C ILE A 265 -11.46 23.70 -14.33
N PRO A 266 -11.75 24.70 -13.50
CA PRO A 266 -10.71 25.54 -12.88
C PRO A 266 -9.82 24.77 -11.88
N ASP A 267 -10.40 23.83 -11.15
CA ASP A 267 -9.69 23.07 -10.10
C ASP A 267 -10.13 21.61 -10.12
N LEU A 268 -9.12 20.74 -10.36
CA LEU A 268 -9.26 19.28 -10.43
C LEU A 268 -8.75 18.57 -9.16
N THR A 269 -8.31 19.29 -8.14
CA THR A 269 -7.60 18.70 -6.99
C THR A 269 -8.48 17.88 -6.06
N SER A 270 -9.78 18.17 -6.03
CA SER A 270 -10.74 17.40 -5.23
C SER A 270 -12.14 17.43 -5.87
N ILE A 271 -13.00 16.49 -5.48
CA ILE A 271 -14.40 16.46 -5.93
C ILE A 271 -15.15 17.74 -5.49
N GLU A 272 -14.86 18.23 -4.30
CA GLU A 272 -15.47 19.43 -3.75
C GLU A 272 -15.14 20.68 -4.58
N ALA A 273 -13.92 20.75 -5.12
CA ALA A 273 -13.44 21.85 -5.94
C ALA A 273 -14.01 21.86 -7.36
N LEU A 274 -14.51 20.73 -7.85
CA LEU A 274 -15.16 20.66 -9.17
C LEU A 274 -16.36 21.63 -9.24
N PRO A 275 -16.59 22.33 -10.39
CA PRO A 275 -17.68 23.27 -10.53
C PRO A 275 -19.06 22.57 -10.54
N ASP A 276 -20.09 23.27 -10.05
CA ASP A 276 -21.48 22.82 -10.14
C ASP A 276 -22.06 23.07 -11.55
N ASP A 277 -21.47 22.42 -12.56
CA ASP A 277 -21.89 22.53 -13.96
C ASP A 277 -22.76 21.34 -14.37
N ALA A 278 -24.03 21.62 -14.71
CA ALA A 278 -24.99 20.61 -15.16
C ALA A 278 -24.51 19.83 -16.41
N LYS A 279 -23.66 20.42 -17.26
CA LYS A 279 -23.12 19.76 -18.46
C LYS A 279 -22.19 18.58 -18.08
N ILE A 280 -21.43 18.70 -16.99
CA ILE A 280 -20.60 17.61 -16.49
C ILE A 280 -21.50 16.45 -16.06
N GLY A 281 -22.53 16.75 -15.25
CA GLY A 281 -23.51 15.75 -14.82
C GLY A 281 -24.22 15.06 -15.99
N GLN A 282 -24.57 15.83 -17.01
CA GLN A 282 -25.20 15.29 -18.23
C GLN A 282 -24.25 14.32 -18.96
N LYS A 283 -22.99 14.68 -19.20
CA LYS A 283 -22.01 13.81 -19.85
C LYS A 283 -21.75 12.53 -19.06
N LEU A 284 -21.60 12.63 -17.73
CA LEU A 284 -21.47 11.47 -16.87
C LEU A 284 -22.69 10.55 -16.94
N GLN A 285 -23.91 11.12 -16.99
CA GLN A 285 -25.13 10.34 -17.10
C GLN A 285 -25.26 9.67 -18.48
N GLU A 286 -24.98 10.39 -19.57
CA GLU A 286 -24.99 9.85 -20.95
C GLU A 286 -24.00 8.68 -21.06
N TRP A 287 -22.77 8.85 -20.59
CA TRP A 287 -21.78 7.79 -20.55
C TRP A 287 -22.27 6.59 -19.75
N THR A 288 -22.93 6.82 -18.61
CA THR A 288 -23.48 5.76 -17.76
C THR A 288 -24.63 5.01 -18.44
N ASP A 289 -25.54 5.73 -19.10
CA ASP A 289 -26.68 5.14 -19.79
C ASP A 289 -26.27 4.30 -21.03
N ASP A 290 -25.12 4.63 -21.66
CA ASP A 290 -24.51 3.88 -22.78
C ASP A 290 -23.69 2.65 -22.35
N ALA A 291 -23.37 2.53 -21.06
CA ALA A 291 -22.52 1.46 -20.56
C ALA A 291 -23.21 0.08 -20.60
N SER A 292 -22.51 -0.92 -21.14
CA SER A 292 -22.96 -2.32 -21.11
C SER A 292 -22.45 -3.01 -19.86
N LEU A 293 -23.35 -3.47 -18.98
CA LEU A 293 -22.98 -4.21 -17.80
C LEU A 293 -22.66 -5.69 -18.11
N ILE A 294 -21.62 -6.20 -17.47
CA ILE A 294 -21.25 -7.60 -17.55
C ILE A 294 -22.21 -8.41 -16.64
N SER A 295 -22.98 -9.33 -17.24
CA SER A 295 -23.85 -10.24 -16.47
C SER A 295 -23.11 -11.54 -16.21
N THR A 296 -22.78 -11.81 -14.96
CA THR A 296 -22.21 -13.11 -14.53
C THR A 296 -23.30 -13.93 -13.83
N LYS A 297 -23.89 -14.87 -14.56
CA LYS A 297 -24.68 -15.97 -13.98
C LYS A 297 -23.94 -17.27 -14.26
N GLU A 298 -23.14 -17.73 -13.31
CA GLU A 298 -22.53 -19.05 -13.34
C GLU A 298 -23.10 -19.88 -12.19
N GLU A 299 -23.34 -21.18 -12.42
CA GLU A 299 -23.61 -22.13 -11.35
C GLU A 299 -22.39 -22.22 -10.45
N LYS A 300 -22.57 -21.88 -9.17
CA LYS A 300 -21.46 -21.82 -8.21
C LYS A 300 -21.36 -23.17 -7.50
N HIS A 301 -20.22 -23.84 -7.69
CA HIS A 301 -19.88 -25.05 -6.97
C HIS A 301 -19.08 -24.72 -5.71
N SER A 302 -19.53 -25.19 -4.53
CA SER A 302 -18.83 -25.01 -3.26
C SER A 302 -17.48 -25.71 -3.28
N LEU A 303 -16.39 -24.98 -3.01
CA LEU A 303 -15.04 -25.53 -2.91
C LEU A 303 -14.55 -25.56 -1.46
N LEU A 304 -14.80 -24.48 -0.71
CA LEU A 304 -14.33 -24.34 0.67
C LEU A 304 -15.50 -23.85 1.53
N GLU A 305 -15.92 -24.65 2.52
CA GLU A 305 -16.93 -24.26 3.48
C GLU A 305 -16.32 -24.04 4.86
N LEU A 306 -16.56 -22.88 5.43
CA LEU A 306 -16.15 -22.49 6.78
C LEU A 306 -17.40 -22.49 7.67
N LYS A 307 -17.41 -23.26 8.75
CA LYS A 307 -18.57 -23.40 9.66
C LYS A 307 -18.16 -23.12 11.09
N GLY A 308 -18.61 -21.97 11.64
CA GLY A 308 -18.38 -21.61 13.03
C GLY A 308 -16.90 -21.40 13.38
N MET A 309 -16.12 -20.83 12.46
CA MET A 309 -14.68 -20.67 12.64
C MET A 309 -14.35 -19.69 13.75
N GLY A 310 -13.52 -20.12 14.70
CA GLY A 310 -13.03 -19.31 15.79
C GLY A 310 -11.58 -19.61 16.14
N HIS A 311 -10.90 -18.67 16.79
CA HIS A 311 -9.56 -18.86 17.33
C HIS A 311 -9.29 -17.93 18.49
N ARG A 312 -8.61 -18.43 19.53
CA ARG A 312 -8.13 -17.65 20.67
C ARG A 312 -6.63 -17.84 20.83
N TYR A 313 -5.87 -16.76 20.81
CA TYR A 313 -4.47 -16.81 21.22
C TYR A 313 -4.35 -16.83 22.74
N ASN A 314 -3.56 -17.75 23.30
CA ASN A 314 -3.45 -17.95 24.75
C ASN A 314 -2.99 -16.70 25.55
N HIS A 315 -2.42 -15.71 24.90
CA HIS A 315 -1.86 -14.51 25.52
C HIS A 315 -2.68 -13.23 25.25
N LEU A 316 -3.78 -13.32 24.48
CA LEU A 316 -4.61 -12.16 24.15
C LEU A 316 -5.93 -12.21 24.92
N GLN A 317 -6.35 -11.07 25.48
CA GLN A 317 -7.66 -10.94 26.14
C GLN A 317 -8.82 -10.94 25.15
N VAL A 318 -8.55 -10.70 23.86
CA VAL A 318 -9.55 -10.63 22.79
C VAL A 318 -9.41 -11.81 21.84
N ASN A 319 -10.53 -12.42 21.46
CA ASN A 319 -10.58 -13.47 20.43
C ASN A 319 -10.43 -12.82 19.04
N PRO A 320 -9.37 -13.08 18.30
CA PRO A 320 -9.13 -12.46 16.98
C PRO A 320 -10.11 -12.97 15.92
N LEU A 321 -10.78 -14.11 16.13
CA LEU A 321 -11.79 -14.64 15.22
C LEU A 321 -12.90 -15.33 15.99
N ARG A 322 -14.18 -15.05 15.61
CA ARG A 322 -15.37 -15.57 16.30
C ARG A 322 -16.47 -15.93 15.32
N ASP A 323 -16.89 -17.20 15.34
CA ASP A 323 -18.08 -17.71 14.67
C ASP A 323 -18.20 -17.27 13.19
N VAL A 324 -17.12 -17.44 12.43
CA VAL A 324 -17.11 -17.11 11.00
C VAL A 324 -17.67 -18.28 10.21
N THR A 325 -18.76 -18.04 9.48
CA THR A 325 -19.39 -19.00 8.59
C THR A 325 -19.54 -18.38 7.20
N THR A 326 -18.96 -19.03 6.19
CA THR A 326 -19.07 -18.62 4.77
C THR A 326 -18.66 -19.79 3.87
N THR A 327 -19.00 -19.70 2.58
CA THR A 327 -18.64 -20.68 1.56
C THR A 327 -17.90 -19.96 0.43
N ILE A 328 -16.75 -20.47 0.00
CA ILE A 328 -16.01 -20.00 -1.17
C ILE A 328 -16.26 -20.98 -2.31
N ASN A 329 -16.67 -20.47 -3.45
CA ASN A 329 -16.95 -21.29 -4.61
C ASN A 329 -15.72 -21.44 -5.51
N LYS A 330 -15.70 -22.50 -6.29
CA LYS A 330 -14.67 -22.72 -7.29
C LYS A 330 -14.68 -21.56 -8.31
N GLY A 331 -13.49 -21.02 -8.60
CA GLY A 331 -13.34 -19.89 -9.50
C GLY A 331 -13.70 -18.53 -8.89
N ASP A 332 -14.11 -18.45 -7.60
CA ASP A 332 -14.30 -17.15 -6.95
C ASP A 332 -12.98 -16.37 -6.88
N PHE A 333 -13.05 -15.06 -7.09
CA PHE A 333 -11.99 -14.13 -6.80
C PHE A 333 -12.44 -13.21 -5.65
N VAL A 334 -12.04 -13.57 -4.43
CA VAL A 334 -12.58 -13.01 -3.19
C VAL A 334 -11.59 -12.03 -2.56
N SER A 335 -12.05 -10.84 -2.21
CA SER A 335 -11.33 -9.95 -1.30
C SER A 335 -11.73 -10.19 0.16
N ILE A 336 -10.75 -10.16 1.05
CA ILE A 336 -10.93 -10.19 2.51
C ILE A 336 -10.51 -8.83 3.04
N VAL A 337 -11.47 -8.06 3.54
CA VAL A 337 -11.26 -6.65 3.90
C VAL A 337 -11.74 -6.34 5.31
N GLY A 338 -11.29 -5.22 5.88
CA GLY A 338 -11.65 -4.78 7.22
C GLY A 338 -10.47 -4.13 7.93
N GLN A 339 -10.72 -3.55 9.10
CA GLN A 339 -9.69 -2.86 9.89
C GLN A 339 -8.49 -3.75 10.23
N ASN A 340 -7.36 -3.14 10.54
CA ASN A 340 -6.21 -3.87 11.05
C ASN A 340 -6.58 -4.55 12.39
N GLY A 341 -6.12 -5.81 12.55
CA GLY A 341 -6.48 -6.62 13.73
C GLY A 341 -7.88 -7.28 13.68
N ALA A 342 -8.67 -7.09 12.62
CA ALA A 342 -10.02 -7.68 12.50
C ALA A 342 -10.06 -9.22 12.32
N GLY A 343 -8.89 -9.89 12.26
CA GLY A 343 -8.82 -11.36 12.16
C GLY A 343 -8.60 -11.91 10.75
N LYS A 344 -8.37 -11.06 9.74
CA LYS A 344 -8.19 -11.45 8.33
C LYS A 344 -7.07 -12.48 8.14
N THR A 345 -5.84 -12.14 8.55
CA THR A 345 -4.67 -13.03 8.47
C THR A 345 -4.84 -14.27 9.36
N THR A 346 -5.52 -14.15 10.52
CA THR A 346 -5.86 -15.29 11.38
C THR A 346 -6.73 -16.30 10.66
N LEU A 347 -7.79 -15.84 9.97
CA LEU A 347 -8.64 -16.72 9.16
C LEU A 347 -7.82 -17.47 8.09
N CYS A 348 -6.97 -16.78 7.35
CA CYS A 348 -6.15 -17.40 6.31
C CYS A 348 -5.17 -18.44 6.89
N ARG A 349 -4.56 -18.15 8.05
CA ARG A 349 -3.67 -19.10 8.75
C ARG A 349 -4.42 -20.34 9.23
N ILE A 350 -5.67 -20.18 9.67
CA ILE A 350 -6.54 -21.32 10.03
C ILE A 350 -6.85 -22.16 8.79
N ILE A 351 -7.26 -21.55 7.69
CA ILE A 351 -7.59 -22.26 6.44
C ILE A 351 -6.38 -23.08 5.95
N CYS A 352 -5.17 -22.55 6.11
CA CYS A 352 -3.93 -23.23 5.75
C CYS A 352 -3.46 -24.28 6.79
N GLY A 353 -4.16 -24.44 7.90
CA GLY A 353 -3.79 -25.37 8.97
C GLY A 353 -2.59 -24.97 9.80
N PHE A 354 -2.14 -23.69 9.74
CA PHE A 354 -0.97 -23.21 10.49
C PHE A 354 -1.26 -22.98 11.98
N ILE A 355 -2.54 -22.73 12.32
CA ILE A 355 -3.00 -22.55 13.69
C ILE A 355 -4.29 -23.35 13.90
N PRO A 356 -4.54 -23.85 15.14
CA PRO A 356 -5.75 -24.59 15.43
C PRO A 356 -6.99 -23.70 15.33
N ASN A 357 -8.14 -24.32 15.05
CA ASN A 357 -9.42 -23.64 14.93
C ASN A 357 -10.49 -24.29 15.82
N GLU A 358 -11.46 -23.47 16.22
CA GLU A 358 -12.79 -23.91 16.61
C GLU A 358 -13.65 -23.98 15.33
N GLY A 359 -14.63 -24.88 15.28
CA GLY A 359 -15.47 -25.04 14.10
C GLY A 359 -14.93 -26.06 13.08
N LYS A 360 -15.49 -26.05 11.87
CA LYS A 360 -15.21 -27.05 10.83
C LYS A 360 -14.90 -26.43 9.49
N ILE A 361 -13.88 -26.95 8.80
CA ILE A 361 -13.49 -26.56 7.44
C ILE A 361 -13.70 -27.76 6.52
N LEU A 362 -14.54 -27.59 5.48
CA LEU A 362 -14.70 -28.59 4.43
C LEU A 362 -14.04 -28.06 3.15
N PHE A 363 -13.27 -28.91 2.49
CA PHE A 363 -12.72 -28.67 1.17
C PHE A 363 -13.24 -29.76 0.23
N ASP A 364 -14.05 -29.38 -0.75
CA ASP A 364 -14.71 -30.30 -1.66
C ASP A 364 -15.40 -31.44 -0.86
N ASP A 365 -16.25 -31.05 0.10
CA ASP A 365 -16.98 -31.87 1.07
C ASP A 365 -16.14 -32.68 2.09
N ASN A 366 -14.80 -32.63 1.99
CA ASN A 366 -13.89 -33.35 2.86
C ASN A 366 -13.42 -32.47 4.04
N ASP A 367 -13.44 -33.01 5.25
CA ASP A 367 -13.04 -32.31 6.47
C ASP A 367 -11.53 -32.15 6.54
N LEU A 368 -11.04 -30.89 6.48
CA LEU A 368 -9.61 -30.56 6.51
C LEU A 368 -8.95 -30.89 7.86
N SER A 369 -9.70 -31.09 8.95
CA SER A 369 -9.13 -31.47 10.24
C SER A 369 -8.41 -32.82 10.22
N GLN A 370 -8.72 -33.65 9.23
CA GLN A 370 -8.10 -34.96 9.02
C GLN A 370 -6.83 -34.92 8.15
N TYR A 371 -6.50 -33.76 7.61
CA TYR A 371 -5.38 -33.60 6.71
C TYR A 371 -4.15 -33.02 7.44
N SER A 372 -2.97 -33.54 7.10
CA SER A 372 -1.72 -32.91 7.50
C SER A 372 -1.51 -31.58 6.77
N ILE A 373 -0.69 -30.70 7.33
CA ILE A 373 -0.30 -29.41 6.67
C ILE A 373 0.22 -29.67 5.24
N LYS A 374 0.97 -30.76 5.04
CA LYS A 374 1.46 -31.17 3.71
C LYS A 374 0.29 -31.40 2.74
N GLN A 375 -0.70 -32.16 3.12
CA GLN A 375 -1.88 -32.45 2.29
C GLN A 375 -2.73 -31.21 2.04
N ILE A 376 -2.87 -30.31 3.04
CA ILE A 376 -3.54 -29.01 2.86
C ILE A 376 -2.79 -28.17 1.84
N SER A 377 -1.44 -28.13 1.91
CA SER A 377 -0.60 -27.36 0.99
C SER A 377 -0.62 -27.84 -0.47
N GLU A 378 -1.15 -29.04 -0.73
CA GLU A 378 -1.42 -29.54 -2.09
C GLU A 378 -2.69 -28.92 -2.70
N LYS A 379 -3.59 -28.44 -1.86
CA LYS A 379 -4.90 -27.87 -2.24
C LYS A 379 -4.92 -26.35 -2.12
N ILE A 380 -4.27 -25.80 -1.10
CA ILE A 380 -4.33 -24.40 -0.70
C ILE A 380 -2.91 -23.84 -0.60
N GLY A 381 -2.58 -22.89 -1.47
CA GLY A 381 -1.32 -22.13 -1.41
C GLY A 381 -1.50 -20.82 -0.66
N TYR A 382 -0.49 -20.43 0.12
CA TYR A 382 -0.49 -19.17 0.87
C TYR A 382 0.74 -18.34 0.55
N VAL A 383 0.54 -17.10 0.15
CA VAL A 383 1.59 -16.11 -0.12
C VAL A 383 1.55 -15.04 0.96
N MET A 384 2.64 -14.92 1.72
CA MET A 384 2.75 -13.97 2.83
C MET A 384 2.93 -12.53 2.34
N GLN A 385 2.64 -11.56 3.21
CA GLN A 385 2.80 -10.13 2.93
C GLN A 385 4.25 -9.77 2.61
N ASP A 386 5.21 -10.18 3.42
CA ASP A 386 6.64 -9.94 3.19
C ASP A 386 7.29 -11.13 2.48
N PRO A 387 7.78 -10.97 1.22
CA PRO A 387 8.44 -12.05 0.49
C PRO A 387 9.73 -12.53 1.16
N ASN A 388 10.43 -11.69 1.94
CA ASN A 388 11.66 -12.08 2.60
C ASN A 388 11.41 -13.11 3.72
N GLN A 389 10.20 -13.18 4.28
CA GLN A 389 9.81 -14.21 5.26
C GLN A 389 9.52 -15.58 4.60
N MET A 390 9.27 -15.62 3.29
CA MET A 390 9.01 -16.86 2.56
C MET A 390 10.27 -17.39 1.86
N ILE A 391 11.08 -16.49 1.31
CA ILE A 391 12.25 -16.86 0.52
C ILE A 391 13.31 -17.51 1.41
N SER A 392 13.67 -18.74 1.05
CA SER A 392 14.64 -19.57 1.77
C SER A 392 15.89 -19.91 0.96
N GLN A 393 15.83 -19.81 -0.37
CA GLN A 393 16.91 -20.15 -1.27
C GLN A 393 17.62 -18.91 -1.81
N LYS A 394 18.84 -19.09 -2.31
CA LYS A 394 19.64 -17.99 -2.87
C LYS A 394 19.30 -17.71 -4.36
N MET A 395 18.84 -18.72 -5.08
CA MET A 395 18.59 -18.65 -6.53
C MET A 395 17.10 -18.77 -6.83
N ILE A 396 16.62 -18.04 -7.83
CA ILE A 396 15.20 -18.04 -8.24
C ILE A 396 14.72 -19.46 -8.59
N PHE A 397 15.50 -20.18 -9.41
CA PHE A 397 15.15 -21.55 -9.81
C PHE A 397 15.01 -22.45 -8.58
N ASP A 398 15.92 -22.36 -7.62
CA ASP A 398 15.94 -23.23 -6.46
C ASP A 398 14.77 -22.96 -5.51
N GLU A 399 14.40 -21.70 -5.34
CA GLU A 399 13.24 -21.31 -4.55
C GLU A 399 11.95 -21.87 -5.12
N VAL A 400 11.72 -21.68 -6.42
CA VAL A 400 10.51 -22.18 -7.09
C VAL A 400 10.50 -23.72 -7.15
N ALA A 401 11.67 -24.36 -7.33
CA ALA A 401 11.80 -25.82 -7.36
C ALA A 401 11.63 -26.51 -6.01
N LEU A 402 11.76 -25.77 -4.89
CA LEU A 402 11.87 -26.34 -3.55
C LEU A 402 10.67 -27.26 -3.21
N GLY A 403 9.47 -26.76 -3.42
CA GLY A 403 8.24 -27.52 -3.13
C GLY A 403 8.09 -28.80 -3.95
N LEU A 404 8.50 -28.78 -5.21
CA LEU A 404 8.48 -29.97 -6.08
C LEU A 404 9.53 -31.00 -5.64
N ARG A 405 10.75 -30.53 -5.25
CA ARG A 405 11.81 -31.41 -4.71
C ARG A 405 11.34 -32.15 -3.46
N LEU A 406 10.70 -31.45 -2.53
CA LEU A 406 10.15 -32.02 -1.29
C LEU A 406 9.01 -33.03 -1.53
N ARG A 407 8.35 -32.95 -2.70
CA ARG A 407 7.31 -33.88 -3.15
C ARG A 407 7.84 -35.06 -3.98
N GLY A 408 9.15 -35.10 -4.25
CA GLY A 408 9.80 -36.22 -4.94
C GLY A 408 9.67 -36.25 -6.46
N TYR A 409 9.40 -35.08 -7.08
CA TYR A 409 9.39 -34.98 -8.56
C TYR A 409 10.79 -35.23 -9.15
N SER A 410 10.86 -35.77 -10.35
CA SER A 410 12.11 -35.96 -11.08
C SER A 410 12.77 -34.63 -11.47
N LYS A 411 14.06 -34.63 -11.77
CA LYS A 411 14.78 -33.41 -12.17
C LYS A 411 14.24 -32.80 -13.47
N GLU A 412 13.80 -33.62 -14.39
CA GLU A 412 13.22 -33.24 -15.67
C GLU A 412 11.86 -32.56 -15.45
N GLU A 413 10.95 -33.18 -14.70
CA GLU A 413 9.64 -32.61 -14.37
C GLU A 413 9.78 -31.28 -13.61
N ILE A 414 10.71 -31.20 -12.65
CA ILE A 414 10.98 -29.96 -11.90
C ILE A 414 11.39 -28.85 -12.87
N LYS A 415 12.34 -29.14 -13.79
CA LYS A 415 12.83 -28.16 -14.75
C LYS A 415 11.70 -27.62 -15.62
N ASP A 416 10.87 -28.50 -16.15
CA ASP A 416 9.79 -28.14 -17.08
C ASP A 416 8.72 -27.31 -16.34
N LYS A 417 8.22 -27.78 -15.20
CA LYS A 417 7.23 -27.06 -14.38
C LYS A 417 7.75 -25.70 -13.91
N VAL A 418 8.99 -25.63 -13.42
CA VAL A 418 9.59 -24.37 -12.96
C VAL A 418 9.72 -23.38 -14.11
N PHE A 419 10.20 -23.83 -15.28
CA PHE A 419 10.38 -22.94 -16.43
C PHE A 419 9.05 -22.44 -16.97
N GLU A 420 8.00 -23.27 -17.01
CA GLU A 420 6.66 -22.87 -17.38
C GLU A 420 6.12 -21.83 -16.40
N THR A 421 6.18 -22.13 -15.10
CA THR A 421 5.73 -21.19 -14.04
C THR A 421 6.48 -19.87 -14.09
N LEU A 422 7.81 -19.88 -14.28
CA LEU A 422 8.59 -18.65 -14.40
C LEU A 422 8.24 -17.84 -15.65
N LYS A 423 7.84 -18.48 -16.77
CA LYS A 423 7.31 -17.77 -17.94
C LYS A 423 5.99 -17.09 -17.61
N ILE A 424 5.07 -17.80 -16.96
CA ILE A 424 3.78 -17.26 -16.54
C ILE A 424 3.97 -16.05 -15.61
N CYS A 425 4.92 -16.12 -14.65
CA CYS A 425 5.21 -15.04 -13.70
C CYS A 425 6.09 -13.90 -14.27
N GLY A 426 6.50 -13.97 -15.56
CA GLY A 426 7.39 -12.98 -16.18
C GLY A 426 8.83 -12.99 -15.61
N LEU A 427 9.23 -14.09 -14.96
CA LEU A 427 10.55 -14.24 -14.32
C LEU A 427 11.54 -15.11 -15.12
N TYR A 428 11.12 -15.66 -16.25
CA TYR A 428 11.96 -16.57 -17.05
C TYR A 428 13.32 -15.98 -17.47
N PRO A 429 13.44 -14.69 -17.84
CA PRO A 429 14.73 -14.07 -18.14
C PRO A 429 15.71 -14.10 -16.96
N TYR A 430 15.19 -14.08 -15.74
CA TYR A 430 15.97 -14.02 -14.50
C TYR A 430 16.18 -15.39 -13.82
N ARG A 431 15.76 -16.50 -14.45
CA ARG A 431 15.72 -17.86 -13.87
C ARG A 431 17.03 -18.35 -13.24
N HIS A 432 18.16 -17.82 -13.66
CA HIS A 432 19.49 -18.15 -13.14
C HIS A 432 20.08 -17.05 -12.25
N TRP A 433 19.30 -16.04 -11.89
CA TRP A 433 19.76 -14.93 -11.07
C TRP A 433 19.64 -15.23 -9.57
N PRO A 434 20.52 -14.64 -8.75
CA PRO A 434 20.33 -14.65 -7.31
C PRO A 434 19.14 -13.76 -6.92
N ILE A 435 18.38 -14.20 -5.93
CA ILE A 435 17.20 -13.46 -5.45
C ILE A 435 17.58 -12.10 -4.84
N SER A 436 18.79 -11.97 -4.31
CA SER A 436 19.32 -10.71 -3.79
C SER A 436 19.42 -9.59 -4.83
N ALA A 437 19.50 -9.93 -6.12
CA ALA A 437 19.54 -8.96 -7.21
C ALA A 437 18.14 -8.46 -7.66
N LEU A 438 17.07 -8.99 -7.07
CA LEU A 438 15.70 -8.67 -7.47
C LEU A 438 15.14 -7.49 -6.68
N SER A 439 14.29 -6.68 -7.35
CA SER A 439 13.43 -5.71 -6.68
C SER A 439 12.41 -6.40 -5.76
N PHE A 440 11.81 -5.64 -4.84
CA PHE A 440 10.79 -6.16 -3.94
C PHE A 440 9.60 -6.77 -4.71
N GLY A 441 9.11 -6.10 -5.77
CA GLY A 441 8.03 -6.61 -6.62
C GLY A 441 8.41 -7.90 -7.36
N GLN A 442 9.66 -8.03 -7.82
CA GLN A 442 10.16 -9.26 -8.42
C GLN A 442 10.26 -10.39 -7.39
N LYS A 443 10.73 -10.11 -6.15
CA LYS A 443 10.73 -11.09 -5.06
C LYS A 443 9.31 -11.57 -4.74
N LYS A 444 8.32 -10.67 -4.74
CA LYS A 444 6.91 -11.03 -4.57
C LYS A 444 6.43 -12.00 -5.67
N ARG A 445 6.79 -11.74 -6.92
CA ARG A 445 6.50 -12.68 -8.03
C ARG A 445 7.21 -14.03 -7.86
N VAL A 446 8.41 -14.08 -7.29
CA VAL A 446 9.08 -15.35 -6.96
C VAL A 446 8.30 -16.14 -5.92
N THR A 447 7.80 -15.50 -4.85
CA THR A 447 6.99 -16.19 -3.84
C THR A 447 5.67 -16.71 -4.41
N ILE A 448 5.03 -15.94 -5.30
CA ILE A 448 3.84 -16.41 -6.04
C ILE A 448 4.20 -17.61 -6.92
N ALA A 449 5.32 -17.56 -7.66
CA ALA A 449 5.77 -18.66 -8.50
C ALA A 449 6.07 -19.94 -7.70
N ALA A 450 6.69 -19.81 -6.51
CA ALA A 450 6.99 -20.93 -5.62
C ALA A 450 5.72 -21.65 -5.11
N ILE A 451 4.61 -20.93 -5.00
CA ILE A 451 3.31 -21.52 -4.66
C ILE A 451 2.62 -22.06 -5.91
N LEU A 452 2.60 -21.29 -7.00
CA LEU A 452 1.89 -21.63 -8.23
C LEU A 452 2.41 -22.90 -8.89
N VAL A 453 3.71 -23.17 -8.83
CA VAL A 453 4.36 -24.37 -9.39
C VAL A 453 3.79 -25.67 -8.81
N LEU A 454 3.16 -25.59 -7.65
CA LEU A 454 2.50 -26.70 -6.96
C LEU A 454 1.04 -26.90 -7.41
N GLU A 455 0.54 -26.03 -8.28
CA GLU A 455 -0.78 -26.08 -8.91
C GLU A 455 -1.97 -26.15 -7.91
N PRO A 456 -1.98 -25.40 -6.79
CA PRO A 456 -3.07 -25.47 -5.82
C PRO A 456 -4.41 -25.05 -6.45
N ASP A 457 -5.53 -25.53 -5.88
CA ASP A 457 -6.88 -25.13 -6.29
C ASP A 457 -7.28 -23.75 -5.75
N VAL A 458 -6.79 -23.42 -4.56
CA VAL A 458 -7.02 -22.13 -3.89
C VAL A 458 -5.66 -21.44 -3.66
N ILE A 459 -5.58 -20.17 -4.01
CA ILE A 459 -4.41 -19.33 -3.74
C ILE A 459 -4.85 -18.19 -2.83
N ILE A 460 -4.27 -18.13 -1.63
CA ILE A 460 -4.49 -17.05 -0.67
C ILE A 460 -3.28 -16.12 -0.70
N LEU A 461 -3.51 -14.81 -0.89
CA LEU A 461 -2.46 -13.80 -0.90
C LEU A 461 -2.74 -12.77 0.19
N ASP A 462 -1.73 -12.53 1.02
CA ASP A 462 -1.78 -11.50 2.06
C ASP A 462 -1.09 -10.24 1.55
N GLU A 463 -1.88 -9.18 1.31
CA GLU A 463 -1.43 -7.87 0.81
C GLU A 463 -0.46 -7.97 -0.40
N PRO A 464 -0.86 -8.58 -1.53
CA PRO A 464 0.06 -8.85 -2.63
C PRO A 464 0.60 -7.59 -3.31
N THR A 465 -0.08 -6.46 -3.18
CA THR A 465 0.22 -5.19 -3.84
C THR A 465 0.72 -4.11 -2.88
N ALA A 466 0.87 -4.40 -1.58
CA ALA A 466 1.34 -3.43 -0.61
C ALA A 466 2.73 -2.89 -0.98
N GLY A 467 2.91 -1.56 -0.95
CA GLY A 467 4.17 -0.90 -1.29
C GLY A 467 4.59 -1.04 -2.76
N GLN A 468 3.65 -1.36 -3.68
CA GLN A 468 3.93 -1.46 -5.11
C GLN A 468 3.44 -0.22 -5.85
N ASP A 469 4.20 0.17 -6.90
CA ASP A 469 3.74 1.17 -7.85
C ASP A 469 2.62 0.62 -8.75
N TRP A 470 1.93 1.52 -9.44
CA TRP A 470 0.80 1.20 -10.32
C TRP A 470 1.14 0.19 -11.42
N LYS A 471 2.33 0.25 -11.99
CA LYS A 471 2.76 -0.68 -13.04
C LYS A 471 2.93 -2.09 -12.50
N THR A 472 3.71 -2.24 -11.43
CA THR A 472 3.94 -3.55 -10.76
C THR A 472 2.64 -4.11 -10.20
N TYR A 473 1.79 -3.26 -9.61
CA TYR A 473 0.44 -3.60 -9.16
C TYR A 473 -0.39 -4.22 -10.30
N THR A 474 -0.49 -3.51 -11.43
CA THR A 474 -1.28 -3.96 -12.58
C THR A 474 -0.76 -5.28 -13.16
N GLU A 475 0.56 -5.46 -13.25
CA GLU A 475 1.18 -6.71 -13.70
C GLU A 475 0.83 -7.89 -12.79
N ILE A 476 0.91 -7.73 -11.46
CA ILE A 476 0.57 -8.78 -10.49
C ILE A 476 -0.91 -9.13 -10.60
N MET A 477 -1.79 -8.13 -10.62
CA MET A 477 -3.23 -8.34 -10.63
C MET A 477 -3.74 -8.93 -11.95
N SER A 478 -3.22 -8.48 -13.09
CA SER A 478 -3.53 -9.07 -14.40
C SER A 478 -3.08 -10.52 -14.48
N PHE A 479 -1.94 -10.85 -13.87
CA PHE A 479 -1.47 -12.22 -13.76
C PHE A 479 -2.42 -13.08 -12.89
N LEU A 480 -2.83 -12.61 -11.71
CA LEU A 480 -3.77 -13.31 -10.85
C LEU A 480 -5.15 -13.48 -11.53
N LYS A 481 -5.60 -12.47 -12.28
CA LYS A 481 -6.85 -12.57 -13.06
C LYS A 481 -6.77 -13.67 -14.11
N LYS A 482 -5.66 -13.79 -14.84
CA LYS A 482 -5.46 -14.89 -15.80
C LYS A 482 -5.53 -16.27 -15.15
N LEU A 483 -4.97 -16.43 -13.94
CA LEU A 483 -5.09 -17.68 -13.17
C LEU A 483 -6.54 -17.96 -12.77
N ASN A 484 -7.27 -16.94 -12.34
CA ASN A 484 -8.68 -17.06 -11.99
C ASN A 484 -9.52 -17.45 -13.22
N ASP A 485 -9.28 -16.85 -14.39
CA ASP A 485 -9.95 -17.19 -15.65
C ASP A 485 -9.65 -18.64 -16.11
N GLN A 486 -8.54 -19.22 -15.65
CA GLN A 486 -8.21 -20.63 -15.83
C GLN A 486 -8.88 -21.55 -14.78
N GLY A 487 -9.77 -21.02 -13.95
CA GLY A 487 -10.56 -21.76 -12.95
C GLY A 487 -9.93 -21.87 -11.56
N LYS A 488 -8.80 -21.18 -11.29
CA LYS A 488 -8.22 -21.13 -9.95
C LYS A 488 -9.05 -20.20 -9.05
N THR A 489 -9.26 -20.62 -7.81
CA THR A 489 -9.93 -19.82 -6.78
C THR A 489 -8.90 -18.93 -6.10
N ILE A 490 -9.16 -17.64 -6.02
CA ILE A 490 -8.22 -16.67 -5.46
C ILE A 490 -8.87 -15.92 -4.30
N MET A 491 -8.15 -15.83 -3.18
CA MET A 491 -8.54 -15.05 -2.01
C MET A 491 -7.43 -14.04 -1.71
N ILE A 492 -7.78 -12.76 -1.62
CA ILE A 492 -6.80 -11.69 -1.36
C ILE A 492 -7.19 -10.93 -0.11
N ILE A 493 -6.29 -10.85 0.87
CA ILE A 493 -6.38 -9.84 1.92
C ILE A 493 -5.86 -8.54 1.32
N THR A 494 -6.63 -7.47 1.41
CA THR A 494 -6.20 -6.17 0.88
C THR A 494 -6.86 -4.99 1.59
N HIS A 495 -6.13 -3.88 1.64
CA HIS A 495 -6.64 -2.56 1.99
C HIS A 495 -6.84 -1.67 0.75
N ASP A 496 -6.47 -2.15 -0.43
CA ASP A 496 -6.63 -1.42 -1.68
C ASP A 496 -8.07 -1.57 -2.21
N MET A 497 -8.85 -0.50 -2.09
CA MET A 497 -10.24 -0.45 -2.55
C MET A 497 -10.37 -0.56 -4.06
N TYR A 498 -9.36 -0.11 -4.80
CA TYR A 498 -9.33 -0.20 -6.26
C TYR A 498 -9.16 -1.65 -6.70
N LEU A 499 -8.17 -2.35 -6.11
CA LEU A 499 -7.95 -3.77 -6.34
C LEU A 499 -9.25 -4.55 -6.13
N MET A 500 -9.91 -4.27 -5.01
CA MET A 500 -11.15 -4.92 -4.67
C MET A 500 -12.23 -4.68 -5.74
N MET A 501 -12.44 -3.43 -6.18
CA MET A 501 -13.44 -3.11 -7.21
C MET A 501 -13.12 -3.73 -8.57
N GLU A 502 -11.87 -3.59 -9.02
CA GLU A 502 -11.49 -3.97 -10.37
C GLU A 502 -11.41 -5.48 -10.57
N TYR A 503 -10.87 -6.22 -9.60
CA TYR A 503 -10.47 -7.62 -9.81
C TYR A 503 -11.32 -8.63 -9.07
N THR A 504 -11.96 -8.26 -7.95
CA THR A 504 -12.73 -9.23 -7.18
C THR A 504 -14.21 -9.19 -7.51
N ASN A 505 -14.88 -10.33 -7.38
CA ASN A 505 -16.32 -10.43 -7.61
C ASN A 505 -17.11 -10.53 -6.28
N ARG A 506 -16.40 -10.68 -5.15
CA ARG A 506 -16.97 -10.89 -3.83
C ARG A 506 -16.04 -10.37 -2.75
N SER A 507 -16.60 -9.83 -1.67
CA SER A 507 -15.86 -9.29 -0.53
C SER A 507 -16.37 -9.88 0.77
N LEU A 508 -15.47 -10.46 1.55
CA LEU A 508 -15.70 -10.86 2.93
C LEU A 508 -15.23 -9.73 3.84
N VAL A 509 -16.15 -9.14 4.59
CA VAL A 509 -15.92 -7.92 5.39
C VAL A 509 -15.79 -8.29 6.85
N PHE A 510 -14.66 -7.98 7.45
CA PHE A 510 -14.34 -8.29 8.84
C PHE A 510 -14.30 -7.05 9.72
N ALA A 511 -14.91 -7.16 10.91
CA ALA A 511 -14.76 -6.19 11.99
C ALA A 511 -14.82 -6.94 13.33
N ASP A 512 -13.97 -6.55 14.28
CA ASP A 512 -13.92 -7.10 15.64
C ASP A 512 -13.91 -8.64 15.72
N GLY A 513 -13.19 -9.29 14.81
CA GLY A 513 -13.08 -10.75 14.75
C GLY A 513 -14.29 -11.46 14.16
N LYS A 514 -15.22 -10.75 13.54
CA LYS A 514 -16.44 -11.34 12.94
C LYS A 514 -16.53 -11.02 11.45
N LEU A 515 -17.13 -11.93 10.70
CA LEU A 515 -17.62 -11.66 9.36
C LEU A 515 -18.92 -10.85 9.46
N ILE A 516 -18.86 -9.56 9.13
CA ILE A 516 -20.01 -8.64 9.24
C ILE A 516 -20.81 -8.52 7.95
N ALA A 517 -20.19 -8.84 6.80
CA ALA A 517 -20.86 -8.91 5.52
C ALA A 517 -20.11 -9.82 4.55
N ASP A 518 -20.88 -10.40 3.63
CA ASP A 518 -20.43 -11.17 2.48
C ASP A 518 -21.20 -10.63 1.28
N THR A 519 -20.54 -9.81 0.44
CA THR A 519 -21.23 -8.96 -0.53
C THR A 519 -20.37 -8.66 -1.75
N GLU A 520 -20.97 -8.02 -2.77
CA GLU A 520 -20.23 -7.49 -3.91
C GLU A 520 -19.37 -6.28 -3.50
N PRO A 521 -18.15 -6.11 -4.06
CA PRO A 521 -17.27 -4.98 -3.77
C PRO A 521 -17.91 -3.61 -3.93
N ILE A 522 -18.70 -3.42 -4.99
CA ILE A 522 -19.37 -2.14 -5.29
C ILE A 522 -20.35 -1.78 -4.18
N ARG A 523 -21.20 -2.73 -3.76
CA ARG A 523 -22.13 -2.52 -2.66
C ARG A 523 -21.40 -2.17 -1.36
N LEU A 524 -20.29 -2.85 -1.07
CA LEU A 524 -19.49 -2.55 0.10
C LEU A 524 -19.00 -1.09 0.14
N LEU A 525 -18.51 -0.57 -0.99
CA LEU A 525 -17.93 0.79 -1.08
C LEU A 525 -18.96 1.92 -1.25
N THR A 526 -20.23 1.58 -1.30
CA THR A 526 -21.34 2.54 -1.42
C THR A 526 -22.25 2.53 -0.18
N GLU A 527 -22.16 1.50 0.68
CA GLU A 527 -22.97 1.37 1.89
C GLU A 527 -22.24 1.93 3.12
N ASN A 528 -22.64 3.14 3.58
CA ASN A 528 -21.99 3.87 4.67
C ASN A 528 -21.86 3.08 5.98
N SER A 529 -22.84 2.23 6.29
CA SER A 529 -22.83 1.42 7.52
C SER A 529 -21.69 0.40 7.53
N LEU A 530 -21.44 -0.25 6.40
CA LEU A 530 -20.35 -1.21 6.22
C LEU A 530 -19.00 -0.51 6.16
N ILE A 531 -18.89 0.60 5.41
CA ILE A 531 -17.67 1.41 5.28
C ILE A 531 -17.15 1.80 6.67
N LYS A 532 -18.02 2.36 7.53
CA LYS A 532 -17.62 2.78 8.87
C LYS A 532 -17.18 1.62 9.76
N LYS A 533 -17.94 0.50 9.77
CA LYS A 533 -17.63 -0.67 10.59
C LYS A 533 -16.35 -1.38 10.18
N ALA A 534 -16.03 -1.36 8.89
CA ALA A 534 -14.85 -2.03 8.33
C ALA A 534 -13.61 -1.12 8.23
N SER A 535 -13.70 0.14 8.66
CA SER A 535 -12.65 1.16 8.51
C SER A 535 -12.19 1.36 7.07
N LEU A 536 -13.15 1.34 6.15
CA LEU A 536 -12.92 1.56 4.72
C LEU A 536 -13.17 3.03 4.36
N LYS A 537 -12.82 3.39 3.12
CA LYS A 537 -13.12 4.69 2.50
C LYS A 537 -14.17 4.48 1.41
N ARG A 538 -15.11 5.42 1.28
CA ARG A 538 -16.02 5.44 0.14
C ARG A 538 -15.24 5.78 -1.13
N THR A 539 -15.62 5.17 -2.25
CA THR A 539 -14.98 5.48 -3.53
C THR A 539 -15.35 6.89 -4.00
N SER A 540 -14.37 7.61 -4.52
CA SER A 540 -14.57 8.94 -5.11
C SER A 540 -15.52 8.91 -6.33
N LEU A 541 -15.68 7.77 -6.99
CA LEU A 541 -16.69 7.58 -8.04
C LEU A 541 -18.12 7.79 -7.51
N TYR A 542 -18.41 7.22 -6.34
CA TYR A 542 -19.73 7.39 -5.73
C TYR A 542 -19.97 8.84 -5.29
N ASP A 543 -18.95 9.50 -4.75
CA ASP A 543 -19.04 10.91 -4.36
C ASP A 543 -19.20 11.82 -5.57
N LEU A 544 -18.51 11.53 -6.68
CA LEU A 544 -18.70 12.22 -7.96
C LEU A 544 -20.14 12.07 -8.48
N ALA A 545 -20.67 10.85 -8.49
CA ALA A 545 -22.04 10.58 -8.92
C ALA A 545 -23.08 11.33 -8.07
N ARG A 546 -22.83 11.42 -6.75
CA ARG A 546 -23.71 12.19 -5.85
C ARG A 546 -23.61 13.68 -6.05
N LYS A 547 -22.41 14.23 -6.27
CA LYS A 547 -22.21 15.65 -6.53
C LYS A 547 -23.03 16.11 -7.73
N TYR A 548 -23.00 15.33 -8.80
CA TYR A 548 -23.72 15.67 -10.04
C TYR A 548 -25.14 15.08 -10.12
N ASN A 549 -25.68 14.55 -9.01
CA ASN A 549 -27.05 14.04 -8.91
C ASN A 549 -27.39 13.00 -10.01
N LEU A 550 -26.48 12.06 -10.31
CA LEU A 550 -26.76 10.99 -11.25
C LEU A 550 -27.92 10.12 -10.76
N LYS A 551 -28.72 9.59 -11.69
CA LYS A 551 -29.94 8.80 -11.40
C LYS A 551 -29.69 7.63 -10.44
N ASP A 552 -28.59 6.89 -10.64
CA ASP A 552 -28.17 5.78 -9.79
C ASP A 552 -26.65 5.79 -9.60
N PRO A 553 -26.14 6.30 -8.46
CA PRO A 553 -24.71 6.30 -8.15
C PRO A 553 -24.08 4.91 -8.12
N ASN A 554 -24.83 3.86 -7.71
CA ASN A 554 -24.31 2.50 -7.68
C ASN A 554 -24.14 1.94 -9.09
N TYR A 555 -25.10 2.25 -9.98
CA TYR A 555 -25.01 1.86 -11.37
C TYR A 555 -23.84 2.55 -12.07
N PHE A 556 -23.60 3.83 -11.81
CA PHE A 556 -22.43 4.56 -12.32
C PHE A 556 -21.11 3.90 -11.91
N VAL A 557 -20.96 3.57 -10.61
CA VAL A 557 -19.75 2.88 -10.11
C VAL A 557 -19.60 1.52 -10.80
N ARG A 558 -20.69 0.78 -11.00
CA ARG A 558 -20.66 -0.51 -11.71
C ARG A 558 -20.26 -0.34 -13.17
N ALA A 559 -20.83 0.60 -13.88
CA ALA A 559 -20.51 0.92 -15.27
C ALA A 559 -19.02 1.25 -15.44
N TYR A 560 -18.46 2.06 -14.51
CA TYR A 560 -17.04 2.38 -14.50
C TYR A 560 -16.18 1.13 -14.34
N VAL A 561 -16.46 0.31 -13.32
CA VAL A 561 -15.69 -0.92 -13.03
C VAL A 561 -15.75 -1.90 -14.22
N ASP A 562 -16.93 -2.11 -14.80
CA ASP A 562 -17.10 -3.01 -15.95
C ASP A 562 -16.38 -2.48 -17.19
N SER A 563 -16.33 -1.15 -17.40
CA SER A 563 -15.56 -0.54 -18.47
C SER A 563 -14.04 -0.75 -18.30
N GLU A 564 -13.51 -0.66 -17.06
CA GLU A 564 -12.11 -0.95 -16.75
C GLU A 564 -11.78 -2.43 -17.02
N ARG A 565 -12.64 -3.34 -16.59
CA ARG A 565 -12.48 -4.79 -16.82
C ARG A 565 -12.45 -5.13 -18.31
N THR A 566 -13.27 -4.47 -19.11
CA THR A 566 -13.33 -4.68 -20.57
C THR A 566 -12.08 -4.14 -21.27
N SER A 567 -11.62 -2.95 -20.91
CA SER A 567 -10.43 -2.33 -21.52
C SER A 567 -9.13 -3.09 -21.23
N LYS A 568 -9.04 -3.76 -20.08
CA LYS A 568 -7.86 -4.56 -19.71
C LYS A 568 -7.86 -5.98 -20.32
N ASN A 569 -9.01 -6.45 -20.83
CA ASN A 569 -9.14 -7.75 -21.49
C ASN A 569 -9.04 -7.66 -23.02
N ALA A 570 -9.05 -6.45 -23.58
CA ALA A 570 -8.87 -6.17 -25.00
C ALA A 570 -7.39 -5.92 -25.33
#